data_8e23cd015b52a2f858ca90d0ea966a68
#
_entry.id   8e23cd015b52a2f858ca90d0ea966a68
#
_cell.length_a   1.000
_cell.length_b   1.000
_cell.length_c   1.000
_cell.angle_alpha   90.00
_cell.angle_beta   90.00
_cell.angle_gamma   90.00
#
_symmetry.space_group_name_H-M   'P 1'
#
loop_
_entity.id
_entity.type
_entity.pdbx_description
1 polymer ?
#
loop_
_entity_poly.entity_id
_entity_poly.type
_entity_poly.pdbx_seq_one_letter_code
_entity_poly.pdbx_strand_id
1 'polypeptide(L)'
;MFAIVGGGLAAGRAVERLRELGFDGRLVVFTDEPRLPHERPPLSKQYLRGQLPESRLLVRPADFYAENAVEVRTSTRVTGLSALDRTLTLADGERLRYDRLLLTLGSEAIRPAIPGADLTGVETLRTVEDADRIRQRLRKGSGVLVLGAGFLGSEVAATAREMGCEVHLVEAGNIALGALGPEVAEWAAEQHREHGVQLRTGATVTRFEGSGEVEAAVLDGGSVIPCQLVVLAVGARPRVQLAQKARLQVGDGVLVDGACRTSVPEILAAGDIARFPSPGGTTRSEHWDNAQLQGRHAAESMLGPVEDFSALPYVWTELYGSTVQQLGTWAPARPSLVRGDPASGRFTALQLDGGRLRACVAVNQYPAVKWARQVMESGTILDPDKLDEDGPRVWSEQARGPLKLRLD
;
A
#
# COMPACT_ATOMS: atom_id res chain seq x y z
N MET A 1 -11.49 20.97 19.17
CA MET A 1 -10.68 19.73 19.13
C MET A 1 -10.76 19.14 17.74
N PHE A 2 -9.60 18.87 17.12
CA PHE A 2 -9.54 18.02 15.94
C PHE A 2 -9.24 16.59 16.35
N ALA A 3 -9.95 15.64 15.76
CA ALA A 3 -9.81 14.22 16.04
C ALA A 3 -9.35 13.46 14.76
N ILE A 4 -8.45 12.51 14.94
CA ILE A 4 -7.99 11.59 13.88
C ILE A 4 -8.25 10.17 14.40
N VAL A 5 -8.90 9.32 13.61
CA VAL A 5 -9.20 7.93 13.97
C VAL A 5 -8.45 6.98 13.03
N GLY A 6 -7.45 6.30 13.57
CA GLY A 6 -6.51 5.41 12.90
C GLY A 6 -5.06 5.78 13.22
N GLY A 7 -4.18 4.77 13.32
CA GLY A 7 -2.77 4.89 13.71
C GLY A 7 -1.78 4.56 12.58
N GLY A 8 -2.17 4.75 11.32
CA GLY A 8 -1.30 4.50 10.18
C GLY A 8 -0.57 5.75 9.66
N LEU A 9 0.08 5.60 8.50
CA LEU A 9 0.85 6.65 7.84
C LEU A 9 0.04 7.92 7.59
N ALA A 10 -1.19 7.80 7.07
CA ALA A 10 -2.03 8.97 6.79
C ALA A 10 -2.32 9.78 8.06
N ALA A 11 -2.54 9.13 9.22
CA ALA A 11 -2.69 9.81 10.50
C ALA A 11 -1.43 10.57 10.91
N GLY A 12 -0.26 9.90 10.87
CA GLY A 12 1.01 10.51 11.23
C GLY A 12 1.34 11.73 10.37
N ARG A 13 1.10 11.63 9.05
CA ARG A 13 1.34 12.74 8.11
C ARG A 13 0.32 13.89 8.26
N ALA A 14 -0.93 13.57 8.62
CA ALA A 14 -1.93 14.59 8.93
C ALA A 14 -1.56 15.37 10.20
N VAL A 15 -1.14 14.68 11.26
CA VAL A 15 -0.65 15.31 12.50
C VAL A 15 0.53 16.25 12.22
N GLU A 16 1.54 15.74 11.52
CA GLU A 16 2.72 16.53 11.10
C GLU A 16 2.29 17.80 10.36
N ARG A 17 1.42 17.65 9.35
CA ARG A 17 1.00 18.76 8.51
C ARG A 17 0.17 19.80 9.25
N LEU A 18 -0.74 19.38 10.14
CA LEU A 18 -1.52 20.30 10.98
C LEU A 18 -0.59 21.18 11.84
N ARG A 19 0.45 20.61 12.42
CA ARG A 19 1.41 21.37 13.24
C ARG A 19 2.33 22.25 12.40
N GLU A 20 2.78 21.79 11.24
CA GLU A 20 3.52 22.61 10.27
C GLU A 20 2.73 23.86 9.84
N LEU A 21 1.41 23.75 9.72
CA LEU A 21 0.51 24.84 9.33
C LEU A 21 0.09 25.73 10.51
N GLY A 22 0.62 25.49 11.71
CA GLY A 22 0.37 26.31 12.89
C GLY A 22 -0.96 26.06 13.59
N PHE A 23 -1.62 24.92 13.34
CA PHE A 23 -2.80 24.54 14.15
C PHE A 23 -2.38 24.31 15.60
N ASP A 24 -2.80 25.18 16.51
CA ASP A 24 -2.47 25.16 17.95
C ASP A 24 -3.57 24.54 18.83
N GLY A 25 -4.73 24.22 18.23
CA GLY A 25 -5.85 23.62 18.94
C GLY A 25 -5.57 22.19 19.43
N ARG A 26 -6.45 21.71 20.32
CA ARG A 26 -6.36 20.31 20.79
C ARG A 26 -6.46 19.32 19.63
N LEU A 27 -5.44 18.47 19.48
CA LEU A 27 -5.33 17.44 18.46
C LEU A 27 -5.19 16.06 19.13
N VAL A 28 -6.13 15.16 18.82
CA VAL A 28 -6.18 13.82 19.42
C VAL A 28 -6.19 12.77 18.32
N VAL A 29 -5.30 11.79 18.43
CA VAL A 29 -5.27 10.59 17.57
C VAL A 29 -5.76 9.39 18.37
N PHE A 30 -6.72 8.64 17.84
CA PHE A 30 -7.21 7.39 18.41
C PHE A 30 -6.76 6.23 17.54
N THR A 31 -6.12 5.22 18.13
CA THR A 31 -5.74 3.99 17.44
C THR A 31 -6.07 2.77 18.30
N ASP A 32 -6.59 1.71 17.67
CA ASP A 32 -6.83 0.43 18.33
C ASP A 32 -5.56 -0.42 18.50
N GLU A 33 -4.47 -0.04 17.81
CA GLU A 33 -3.15 -0.65 17.98
C GLU A 33 -2.40 -0.06 19.18
N PRO A 34 -1.56 -0.84 19.87
CA PRO A 34 -0.84 -0.39 21.08
C PRO A 34 0.38 0.50 20.77
N ARG A 35 0.43 1.08 19.58
CA ARG A 35 1.57 1.82 19.03
C ARG A 35 1.17 3.19 18.55
N LEU A 36 2.16 4.08 18.53
CA LEU A 36 2.08 5.37 17.85
C LEU A 36 1.93 5.16 16.32
N PRO A 37 1.49 6.19 15.57
CA PRO A 37 1.37 6.08 14.12
C PRO A 37 2.65 5.56 13.47
N HIS A 38 2.49 4.48 12.66
CA HIS A 38 3.62 3.74 12.11
C HIS A 38 3.39 3.32 10.66
N GLU A 39 4.47 2.93 10.00
CA GLU A 39 4.53 2.49 8.62
C GLU A 39 4.41 0.97 8.52
N ARG A 40 3.81 0.48 7.42
CA ARG A 40 3.58 -0.95 7.20
C ARG A 40 4.54 -1.61 6.20
N PRO A 41 5.15 -0.90 5.21
CA PRO A 41 6.00 -1.53 4.21
C PRO A 41 7.17 -2.35 4.77
N PRO A 42 7.80 -1.99 5.92
CA PRO A 42 8.86 -2.81 6.48
C PRO A 42 8.39 -4.16 7.03
N LEU A 43 7.09 -4.34 7.31
CA LEU A 43 6.54 -5.54 7.96
C LEU A 43 6.67 -6.80 7.11
N SER A 44 6.78 -6.69 5.78
CA SER A 44 7.03 -7.80 4.86
C SER A 44 8.51 -7.98 4.50
N LYS A 45 9.39 -7.08 4.95
CA LYS A 45 10.80 -6.95 4.56
C LYS A 45 11.74 -6.97 5.78
N GLN A 46 12.40 -5.84 6.05
CA GLN A 46 13.46 -5.73 7.07
C GLN A 46 12.95 -6.04 8.48
N TYR A 47 11.71 -5.64 8.82
CA TYR A 47 11.13 -5.97 10.11
C TYR A 47 10.89 -7.48 10.25
N LEU A 48 10.32 -8.10 9.21
CA LEU A 48 10.08 -9.55 9.20
C LEU A 48 11.37 -10.35 9.33
N ARG A 49 12.46 -9.87 8.71
CA ARG A 49 13.82 -10.46 8.86
C ARG A 49 14.46 -10.20 10.22
N GLY A 50 13.86 -9.38 11.10
CA GLY A 50 14.46 -8.99 12.38
C GLY A 50 15.63 -8.00 12.26
N GLN A 51 15.77 -7.33 11.12
CA GLN A 51 16.84 -6.38 10.81
C GLN A 51 16.48 -4.93 11.15
N LEU A 52 15.20 -4.67 11.44
CA LEU A 52 14.69 -3.34 11.78
C LEU A 52 14.01 -3.39 13.15
N PRO A 53 14.41 -2.56 14.13
CA PRO A 53 13.70 -2.49 15.41
C PRO A 53 12.35 -1.78 15.25
N GLU A 54 11.40 -2.09 16.15
CA GLU A 54 10.04 -1.53 16.11
C GLU A 54 10.02 0.01 16.13
N SER A 55 10.93 0.64 16.86
CA SER A 55 11.03 2.10 16.93
C SER A 55 11.27 2.78 15.57
N ARG A 56 11.81 2.06 14.60
CA ARG A 56 12.04 2.55 13.24
C ARG A 56 10.83 2.40 12.32
N LEU A 57 9.76 1.80 12.81
CA LEU A 57 8.46 1.78 12.11
C LEU A 57 7.68 3.08 12.29
N LEU A 58 7.98 3.86 13.33
CA LEU A 58 7.21 5.06 13.65
C LEU A 58 7.30 6.11 12.53
N VAL A 59 6.16 6.70 12.17
CA VAL A 59 6.11 7.82 11.20
C VAL A 59 6.88 9.02 11.72
N ARG A 60 6.78 9.27 13.04
CA ARG A 60 7.57 10.26 13.77
C ARG A 60 8.06 9.67 15.08
N PRO A 61 9.24 10.08 15.59
CA PRO A 61 9.71 9.67 16.91
C PRO A 61 8.68 9.96 18.00
N ALA A 62 8.72 9.23 19.11
CA ALA A 62 7.73 9.35 20.18
C ALA A 62 7.69 10.73 20.82
N ASP A 63 8.84 11.37 20.99
CA ASP A 63 9.01 12.73 21.51
C ASP A 63 8.31 13.80 20.65
N PHE A 64 8.28 13.61 19.33
CA PHE A 64 7.57 14.51 18.42
C PHE A 64 6.13 14.80 18.85
N TYR A 65 5.38 13.78 19.27
CA TYR A 65 3.98 13.94 19.66
C TYR A 65 3.84 14.78 20.94
N ALA A 66 4.70 14.56 21.92
CA ALA A 66 4.72 15.32 23.17
C ALA A 66 5.15 16.79 22.94
N GLU A 67 6.23 17.01 22.20
CA GLU A 67 6.77 18.32 21.86
C GLU A 67 5.79 19.19 21.08
N ASN A 68 4.95 18.55 20.26
CA ASN A 68 3.93 19.21 19.45
C ASN A 68 2.52 19.17 20.09
N ALA A 69 2.41 18.88 21.38
CA ALA A 69 1.13 18.82 22.11
C ALA A 69 0.04 17.99 21.40
N VAL A 70 0.42 16.81 20.89
CA VAL A 70 -0.48 15.85 20.25
C VAL A 70 -0.82 14.74 21.22
N GLU A 71 -2.10 14.60 21.59
CA GLU A 71 -2.57 13.49 22.39
C GLU A 71 -2.75 12.25 21.51
N VAL A 72 -1.96 11.19 21.73
CA VAL A 72 -2.16 9.90 21.04
C VAL A 72 -2.68 8.88 22.02
N ARG A 73 -3.91 8.42 21.81
CA ARG A 73 -4.56 7.37 22.60
C ARG A 73 -4.41 6.04 21.88
N THR A 74 -3.39 5.31 22.24
CA THR A 74 -3.15 3.93 21.77
C THR A 74 -4.10 2.95 22.46
N SER A 75 -4.25 1.74 21.89
CA SER A 75 -5.18 0.71 22.42
C SER A 75 -6.60 1.24 22.67
N THR A 76 -7.00 2.28 21.94
CA THR A 76 -8.24 3.01 22.13
C THR A 76 -9.11 2.91 20.89
N ARG A 77 -10.07 1.99 20.94
CA ARG A 77 -10.97 1.74 19.80
C ARG A 77 -12.16 2.70 19.79
N VAL A 78 -12.35 3.40 18.69
CA VAL A 78 -13.59 4.15 18.44
C VAL A 78 -14.64 3.20 17.88
N THR A 79 -15.77 3.08 18.59
CA THR A 79 -16.86 2.14 18.26
C THR A 79 -18.11 2.82 17.70
N GLY A 80 -18.24 4.14 17.94
CA GLY A 80 -19.38 4.94 17.47
C GLY A 80 -18.96 6.31 16.96
N LEU A 81 -19.71 6.80 15.99
CA LEU A 81 -19.58 8.12 15.39
C LEU A 81 -20.98 8.70 15.15
N SER A 82 -21.28 9.84 15.78
CA SER A 82 -22.46 10.65 15.50
C SER A 82 -22.03 11.88 14.70
N ALA A 83 -22.44 11.93 13.42
CA ALA A 83 -22.19 13.09 12.58
C ALA A 83 -23.04 14.30 13.01
N LEU A 84 -24.27 14.04 13.48
CA LEU A 84 -25.20 15.08 13.92
C LEU A 84 -24.69 15.81 15.17
N ASP A 85 -24.30 15.03 16.20
CA ASP A 85 -23.84 15.57 17.49
C ASP A 85 -22.34 15.93 17.47
N ARG A 86 -21.63 15.58 16.40
CA ARG A 86 -20.16 15.66 16.28
C ARG A 86 -19.45 14.97 17.45
N THR A 87 -19.84 13.72 17.74
CA THR A 87 -19.27 12.95 18.84
C THR A 87 -18.71 11.63 18.38
N LEU A 88 -17.59 11.25 19.00
CA LEU A 88 -17.03 9.89 18.98
C LEU A 88 -17.43 9.16 20.25
N THR A 89 -17.63 7.84 20.14
CA THR A 89 -17.83 6.95 21.29
C THR A 89 -16.70 5.93 21.29
N LEU A 90 -15.99 5.81 22.40
CA LEU A 90 -14.91 4.84 22.61
C LEU A 90 -15.46 3.49 23.09
N ALA A 91 -14.63 2.46 23.10
CA ALA A 91 -15.02 1.12 23.53
C ALA A 91 -15.39 1.03 25.02
N ASP A 92 -14.83 1.91 25.86
CA ASP A 92 -15.13 2.04 27.30
C ASP A 92 -16.39 2.87 27.58
N GLY A 93 -17.04 3.44 26.55
CA GLY A 93 -18.23 4.27 26.66
C GLY A 93 -17.93 5.78 26.75
N GLU A 94 -16.67 6.22 26.85
CA GLU A 94 -16.33 7.64 26.83
C GLU A 94 -16.85 8.29 25.54
N ARG A 95 -17.39 9.51 25.65
CA ARG A 95 -17.87 10.30 24.51
C ARG A 95 -17.12 11.61 24.43
N LEU A 96 -16.62 11.91 23.22
CA LEU A 96 -15.80 13.10 22.94
C LEU A 96 -16.39 13.90 21.77
N ARG A 97 -16.50 15.21 21.93
CA ARG A 97 -16.92 16.10 20.83
C ARG A 97 -15.71 16.50 20.00
N TYR A 98 -15.91 16.60 18.68
CA TYR A 98 -14.92 17.11 17.74
C TYR A 98 -15.48 18.28 16.93
N ASP A 99 -14.60 19.18 16.48
CA ASP A 99 -14.92 20.25 15.51
C ASP A 99 -14.66 19.75 14.10
N ARG A 100 -13.58 18.98 13.91
CA ARG A 100 -13.22 18.30 12.67
C ARG A 100 -12.76 16.87 12.99
N LEU A 101 -13.10 15.94 12.10
CA LEU A 101 -12.74 14.53 12.21
C LEU A 101 -12.08 14.03 10.94
N LEU A 102 -10.95 13.36 11.05
CA LEU A 102 -10.29 12.66 9.96
C LEU A 102 -10.31 11.15 10.20
N LEU A 103 -10.92 10.39 9.29
CA LEU A 103 -10.94 8.94 9.28
C LEU A 103 -9.74 8.41 8.48
N THR A 104 -8.82 7.73 9.16
CA THR A 104 -7.62 7.09 8.59
C THR A 104 -7.53 5.63 8.98
N LEU A 105 -8.70 4.95 9.06
CA LEU A 105 -8.83 3.57 9.55
C LEU A 105 -8.14 2.52 8.64
N GLY A 106 -7.76 2.93 7.43
CA GLY A 106 -7.06 2.07 6.50
C GLY A 106 -7.90 0.90 6.01
N SER A 107 -7.22 -0.22 5.77
CA SER A 107 -7.80 -1.48 5.31
C SER A 107 -7.42 -2.64 6.25
N GLU A 108 -8.14 -3.73 6.15
CA GLU A 108 -7.86 -5.00 6.83
C GLU A 108 -7.58 -6.09 5.79
N ALA A 109 -6.66 -7.01 6.12
CA ALA A 109 -6.36 -8.14 5.25
C ALA A 109 -7.56 -9.06 5.08
N ILE A 110 -7.78 -9.55 3.87
CA ILE A 110 -8.82 -10.53 3.60
C ILE A 110 -8.38 -11.88 4.10
N ARG A 111 -9.21 -12.49 4.97
CA ARG A 111 -9.11 -13.91 5.32
C ARG A 111 -10.21 -14.65 4.57
N PRO A 112 -9.89 -15.42 3.51
CA PRO A 112 -10.88 -16.13 2.73
C PRO A 112 -11.52 -17.27 3.55
N ALA A 113 -12.77 -17.60 3.25
CA ALA A 113 -13.49 -18.68 3.90
C ALA A 113 -13.05 -20.06 3.33
N ILE A 114 -11.77 -20.37 3.49
CA ILE A 114 -11.20 -21.68 3.12
C ILE A 114 -11.26 -22.58 4.36
N PRO A 115 -11.76 -23.83 4.25
CA PRO A 115 -11.73 -24.79 5.36
C PRO A 115 -10.33 -24.92 5.97
N GLY A 116 -10.23 -24.81 7.31
CA GLY A 116 -8.96 -24.83 8.03
C GLY A 116 -8.21 -23.47 8.06
N ALA A 117 -8.79 -22.38 7.54
CA ALA A 117 -8.16 -21.06 7.61
C ALA A 117 -8.04 -20.50 9.04
N ASP A 118 -8.68 -21.13 10.03
CA ASP A 118 -8.62 -20.82 11.45
C ASP A 118 -7.54 -21.62 12.21
N LEU A 119 -6.87 -22.58 11.57
CA LEU A 119 -5.76 -23.30 12.16
C LEU A 119 -4.62 -22.36 12.57
N THR A 120 -3.99 -22.66 13.69
CA THR A 120 -2.78 -21.97 14.14
C THR A 120 -1.70 -22.08 13.07
N GLY A 121 -1.04 -20.97 12.73
CA GLY A 121 -0.05 -20.92 11.63
C GLY A 121 -0.64 -20.56 10.27
N VAL A 122 -1.96 -20.33 10.17
CA VAL A 122 -2.57 -19.64 9.03
C VAL A 122 -2.72 -18.17 9.40
N GLU A 123 -1.89 -17.33 8.84
CA GLU A 123 -1.75 -15.91 9.21
C GLU A 123 -2.09 -14.97 8.05
N THR A 124 -2.49 -13.76 8.39
CA THR A 124 -2.49 -12.61 7.48
C THR A 124 -1.35 -11.68 7.89
N LEU A 125 -0.95 -10.74 7.03
CA LEU A 125 0.06 -9.74 7.37
C LEU A 125 -0.49 -8.33 7.15
N ARG A 126 -0.75 -7.63 8.26
CA ARG A 126 -1.18 -6.23 8.25
C ARG A 126 -0.61 -5.43 9.43
N THR A 127 -0.50 -6.03 10.60
CA THR A 127 -0.05 -5.38 11.84
C THR A 127 1.34 -5.88 12.25
N VAL A 128 1.94 -5.20 13.23
CA VAL A 128 3.23 -5.62 13.80
C VAL A 128 3.08 -6.98 14.49
N GLU A 129 1.95 -7.22 15.19
CA GLU A 129 1.65 -8.50 15.82
C GLU A 129 1.56 -9.63 14.78
N ASP A 130 0.98 -9.36 13.61
CA ASP A 130 0.95 -10.35 12.52
C ASP A 130 2.38 -10.70 12.08
N ALA A 131 3.21 -9.66 11.84
CA ALA A 131 4.60 -9.85 11.45
C ALA A 131 5.41 -10.64 12.51
N ASP A 132 5.16 -10.37 13.80
CA ASP A 132 5.81 -11.10 14.91
C ASP A 132 5.40 -12.57 14.95
N ARG A 133 4.09 -12.89 14.78
CA ARG A 133 3.62 -14.29 14.69
C ARG A 133 4.23 -15.03 13.52
N ILE A 134 4.26 -14.39 12.34
CA ILE A 134 4.89 -14.94 11.13
C ILE A 134 6.38 -15.16 11.38
N ARG A 135 7.11 -14.15 11.88
CA ARG A 135 8.56 -14.22 12.15
C ARG A 135 8.93 -15.35 13.10
N GLN A 136 8.12 -15.61 14.13
CA GLN A 136 8.35 -16.72 15.07
C GLN A 136 8.32 -18.09 14.40
N ARG A 137 7.60 -18.24 13.27
CA ARG A 137 7.49 -19.49 12.50
C ARG A 137 8.46 -19.58 11.33
N LEU A 138 9.06 -18.48 10.90
CA LEU A 138 10.09 -18.48 9.87
C LEU A 138 11.41 -19.05 10.44
N ARG A 139 11.66 -20.33 10.19
CA ARG A 139 12.87 -21.04 10.58
C ARG A 139 13.50 -21.68 9.35
N LYS A 140 14.82 -21.78 9.33
CA LYS A 140 15.52 -22.47 8.24
C LYS A 140 14.96 -23.89 8.07
N GLY A 141 14.56 -24.24 6.84
CA GLY A 141 13.95 -25.51 6.48
C GLY A 141 12.46 -25.64 6.78
N SER A 142 11.80 -24.62 7.38
CA SER A 142 10.34 -24.66 7.54
C SER A 142 9.64 -24.53 6.20
N GLY A 143 8.58 -25.33 5.98
CA GLY A 143 7.67 -25.20 4.85
C GLY A 143 6.74 -24.01 5.03
N VAL A 144 6.77 -23.08 4.09
CA VAL A 144 5.93 -21.86 4.07
C VAL A 144 5.12 -21.84 2.78
N LEU A 145 3.81 -21.70 2.92
CA LEU A 145 2.93 -21.42 1.79
C LEU A 145 2.50 -19.95 1.85
N VAL A 146 2.68 -19.22 0.75
CA VAL A 146 2.12 -17.88 0.56
C VAL A 146 1.00 -17.97 -0.45
N LEU A 147 -0.19 -17.56 -0.09
CA LEU A 147 -1.37 -17.55 -0.95
C LEU A 147 -1.64 -16.13 -1.47
N GLY A 148 -1.50 -15.97 -2.79
CA GLY A 148 -1.54 -14.71 -3.51
C GLY A 148 -0.15 -14.18 -3.85
N ALA A 149 0.14 -13.96 -5.14
CA ALA A 149 1.42 -13.48 -5.67
C ALA A 149 1.34 -12.00 -6.12
N GLY A 150 0.57 -11.18 -5.40
CA GLY A 150 0.61 -9.73 -5.49
C GLY A 150 1.86 -9.14 -4.81
N PHE A 151 1.90 -7.82 -4.60
CA PHE A 151 3.03 -7.13 -3.96
C PHE A 151 3.42 -7.76 -2.62
N LEU A 152 2.46 -7.85 -1.68
CA LEU A 152 2.72 -8.36 -0.34
C LEU A 152 3.18 -9.82 -0.35
N GLY A 153 2.48 -10.67 -1.12
CA GLY A 153 2.82 -12.10 -1.18
C GLY A 153 4.18 -12.36 -1.77
N SER A 154 4.55 -11.65 -2.84
CA SER A 154 5.87 -11.74 -3.45
C SER A 154 6.98 -11.29 -2.48
N GLU A 155 6.76 -10.19 -1.73
CA GLU A 155 7.71 -9.72 -0.71
C GLU A 155 7.89 -10.72 0.45
N VAL A 156 6.78 -11.30 0.94
CA VAL A 156 6.83 -12.30 2.01
C VAL A 156 7.51 -13.59 1.53
N ALA A 157 7.21 -14.04 0.30
CA ALA A 157 7.87 -15.21 -0.29
C ALA A 157 9.38 -14.98 -0.44
N ALA A 158 9.80 -13.83 -0.93
CA ALA A 158 11.20 -13.45 -1.02
C ALA A 158 11.87 -13.43 0.36
N THR A 159 11.27 -12.76 1.34
CA THR A 159 11.78 -12.65 2.71
C THR A 159 11.90 -14.02 3.37
N ALA A 160 10.88 -14.88 3.27
CA ALA A 160 10.90 -16.22 3.84
C ALA A 160 12.01 -17.08 3.19
N ARG A 161 12.20 -16.96 1.87
CA ARG A 161 13.25 -17.67 1.16
C ARG A 161 14.64 -17.19 1.56
N GLU A 162 14.88 -15.89 1.70
CA GLU A 162 16.13 -15.31 2.22
C GLU A 162 16.43 -15.78 3.65
N MET A 163 15.41 -16.07 4.46
CA MET A 163 15.55 -16.65 5.80
C MET A 163 15.78 -18.18 5.78
N GLY A 164 15.85 -18.79 4.60
CA GLY A 164 16.18 -20.21 4.41
C GLY A 164 14.98 -21.15 4.51
N CYS A 165 13.75 -20.67 4.43
CA CYS A 165 12.54 -21.49 4.39
C CYS A 165 12.36 -22.18 3.04
N GLU A 166 11.58 -23.28 3.01
CA GLU A 166 11.07 -23.89 1.78
C GLU A 166 9.74 -23.20 1.43
N VAL A 167 9.71 -22.47 0.31
CA VAL A 167 8.61 -21.56 0.00
C VAL A 167 7.83 -22.02 -1.21
N HIS A 168 6.52 -22.16 -1.04
CA HIS A 168 5.53 -22.29 -2.10
C HIS A 168 4.74 -20.99 -2.22
N LEU A 169 4.71 -20.39 -3.40
CA LEU A 169 3.91 -19.20 -3.74
C LEU A 169 2.80 -19.63 -4.69
N VAL A 170 1.54 -19.54 -4.25
CA VAL A 170 0.37 -19.98 -4.99
C VAL A 170 -0.46 -18.77 -5.40
N GLU A 171 -0.77 -18.67 -6.69
CA GLU A 171 -1.54 -17.57 -7.29
C GLU A 171 -2.67 -18.13 -8.15
N ALA A 172 -3.89 -17.66 -7.91
CA ALA A 172 -5.07 -18.05 -8.68
C ALA A 172 -5.04 -17.51 -10.13
N GLY A 173 -4.44 -16.34 -10.31
CA GLY A 173 -4.19 -15.76 -11.63
C GLY A 173 -3.05 -16.47 -12.38
N ASN A 174 -2.89 -16.09 -13.64
CA ASN A 174 -1.89 -16.74 -14.51
C ASN A 174 -0.47 -16.22 -14.30
N ILE A 175 -0.30 -15.07 -13.65
CA ILE A 175 1.00 -14.42 -13.46
C ILE A 175 1.10 -13.76 -12.08
N ALA A 176 2.30 -13.80 -11.49
CA ALA A 176 2.63 -13.04 -10.29
C ALA A 176 2.82 -11.55 -10.64
N LEU A 177 2.49 -10.63 -9.71
CA LEU A 177 2.64 -9.18 -9.90
C LEU A 177 2.01 -8.63 -11.21
N GLY A 178 0.93 -9.25 -11.70
CA GLY A 178 0.32 -8.90 -12.98
C GLY A 178 -0.13 -7.44 -13.13
N ALA A 179 -0.31 -6.73 -12.04
CA ALA A 179 -0.62 -5.31 -12.04
C ALA A 179 0.53 -4.43 -12.58
N LEU A 180 1.76 -4.96 -12.67
CA LEU A 180 2.96 -4.26 -13.14
C LEU A 180 3.26 -4.48 -14.64
N GLY A 181 2.40 -5.23 -15.32
CA GLY A 181 2.60 -5.59 -16.73
C GLY A 181 3.33 -6.92 -16.93
N PRO A 182 3.22 -7.50 -18.14
CA PRO A 182 3.70 -8.86 -18.41
C PRO A 182 5.22 -8.98 -18.30
N GLU A 183 6.00 -7.99 -18.73
CA GLU A 183 7.46 -8.04 -18.72
C GLU A 183 8.01 -8.08 -17.29
N VAL A 184 7.43 -7.28 -16.40
CA VAL A 184 7.84 -7.24 -15.00
C VAL A 184 7.33 -8.48 -14.26
N ALA A 185 6.13 -8.95 -14.60
CA ALA A 185 5.56 -10.18 -14.04
C ALA A 185 6.39 -11.41 -14.39
N GLU A 186 6.86 -11.53 -15.63
CA GLU A 186 7.75 -12.61 -16.08
C GLU A 186 9.11 -12.54 -15.38
N TRP A 187 9.72 -11.36 -15.33
CA TRP A 187 10.95 -11.13 -14.60
C TRP A 187 10.81 -11.51 -13.11
N ALA A 188 9.75 -11.08 -12.44
CA ALA A 188 9.52 -11.39 -11.02
C ALA A 188 9.30 -12.89 -10.79
N ALA A 189 8.58 -13.56 -11.69
CA ALA A 189 8.38 -15.01 -11.63
C ALA A 189 9.71 -15.76 -11.77
N GLU A 190 10.59 -15.30 -12.66
CA GLU A 190 11.91 -15.90 -12.82
C GLU A 190 12.79 -15.66 -11.59
N GLN A 191 12.77 -14.43 -11.02
CA GLN A 191 13.47 -14.16 -9.77
C GLN A 191 13.02 -15.10 -8.62
N HIS A 192 11.72 -15.36 -8.51
CA HIS A 192 11.23 -16.33 -7.52
C HIS A 192 11.76 -17.74 -7.77
N ARG A 193 11.78 -18.21 -9.03
CA ARG A 193 12.30 -19.55 -9.38
C ARG A 193 13.80 -19.67 -9.16
N GLU A 194 14.59 -18.69 -9.61
CA GLU A 194 16.06 -18.67 -9.43
C GLU A 194 16.46 -18.73 -7.94
N HIS A 195 15.66 -18.09 -7.08
CA HIS A 195 15.87 -18.16 -5.63
C HIS A 195 15.24 -19.40 -4.99
N GLY A 196 14.67 -20.32 -5.77
CA GLY A 196 14.15 -21.60 -5.31
C GLY A 196 12.76 -21.51 -4.67
N VAL A 197 11.98 -20.50 -4.95
CA VAL A 197 10.56 -20.45 -4.61
C VAL A 197 9.78 -21.31 -5.62
N GLN A 198 8.93 -22.20 -5.11
CA GLN A 198 8.04 -23.01 -5.94
C GLN A 198 6.79 -22.21 -6.30
N LEU A 199 6.86 -21.45 -7.38
CA LEU A 199 5.74 -20.63 -7.88
C LEU A 199 4.74 -21.50 -8.65
N ARG A 200 3.47 -21.43 -8.25
CA ARG A 200 2.32 -22.10 -8.90
C ARG A 200 1.27 -21.05 -9.24
N THR A 201 1.08 -20.79 -10.51
CA THR A 201 0.05 -19.90 -11.06
C THR A 201 -1.11 -20.71 -11.61
N GLY A 202 -2.30 -20.11 -11.72
CA GLY A 202 -3.53 -20.78 -12.14
C GLY A 202 -3.98 -21.87 -11.16
N ALA A 203 -3.60 -21.77 -9.88
CA ALA A 203 -3.89 -22.75 -8.84
C ALA A 203 -4.58 -22.09 -7.64
N THR A 204 -5.50 -22.82 -7.00
CA THR A 204 -6.20 -22.35 -5.82
C THR A 204 -6.08 -23.34 -4.67
N VAL A 205 -6.04 -22.83 -3.44
CA VAL A 205 -6.09 -23.66 -2.23
C VAL A 205 -7.55 -23.93 -1.89
N THR A 206 -7.90 -25.21 -1.76
CA THR A 206 -9.27 -25.65 -1.44
C THR A 206 -9.49 -25.87 0.05
N ARG A 207 -8.45 -26.25 0.80
CA ARG A 207 -8.47 -26.40 2.25
C ARG A 207 -7.07 -26.44 2.85
N PHE A 208 -6.99 -26.13 4.13
CA PHE A 208 -5.83 -26.38 4.96
C PHE A 208 -6.09 -27.57 5.87
N GLU A 209 -5.09 -28.41 6.11
CA GLU A 209 -5.17 -29.61 6.93
C GLU A 209 -4.21 -29.51 8.12
N GLY A 210 -4.61 -30.09 9.25
CA GLY A 210 -3.80 -30.17 10.46
C GLY A 210 -4.63 -30.44 11.72
N SER A 211 -3.98 -30.76 12.81
CA SER A 211 -4.60 -31.03 14.10
C SER A 211 -4.30 -29.89 15.10
N GLY A 212 -5.06 -28.77 14.97
CA GLY A 212 -4.85 -27.55 15.75
C GLY A 212 -3.84 -26.58 15.16
N GLU A 213 -2.79 -27.06 14.52
CA GLU A 213 -1.84 -26.29 13.71
C GLU A 213 -1.91 -26.73 12.25
N VAL A 214 -1.54 -25.82 11.33
CA VAL A 214 -1.49 -26.15 9.90
C VAL A 214 -0.31 -27.09 9.63
N GLU A 215 -0.58 -28.17 8.90
CA GLU A 215 0.41 -29.18 8.50
C GLU A 215 0.51 -29.28 6.98
N ALA A 216 -0.56 -28.96 6.26
CA ALA A 216 -0.58 -28.96 4.81
C ALA A 216 -1.66 -28.06 4.21
N ALA A 217 -1.48 -27.71 2.94
CA ALA A 217 -2.49 -27.10 2.08
C ALA A 217 -2.81 -28.01 0.90
N VAL A 218 -4.09 -28.10 0.54
CA VAL A 218 -4.55 -28.92 -0.59
C VAL A 218 -5.01 -27.99 -1.70
N LEU A 219 -4.46 -28.18 -2.89
CA LEU A 219 -4.83 -27.43 -4.10
C LEU A 219 -6.04 -28.05 -4.81
N ASP A 220 -6.64 -27.28 -5.70
CA ASP A 220 -7.79 -27.69 -6.55
C ASP A 220 -7.52 -28.92 -7.42
N GLY A 221 -6.25 -29.13 -7.85
CA GLY A 221 -5.81 -30.35 -8.55
C GLY A 221 -5.55 -31.55 -7.63
N GLY A 222 -5.87 -31.49 -6.32
CA GLY A 222 -5.63 -32.54 -5.33
C GLY A 222 -4.19 -32.63 -4.85
N SER A 223 -3.27 -31.80 -5.33
CA SER A 223 -1.89 -31.74 -4.84
C SER A 223 -1.85 -31.26 -3.40
N VAL A 224 -1.04 -31.90 -2.57
CA VAL A 224 -0.84 -31.56 -1.16
C VAL A 224 0.53 -30.88 -1.00
N ILE A 225 0.56 -29.74 -0.34
CA ILE A 225 1.77 -29.00 -0.02
C ILE A 225 1.97 -29.02 1.50
N PRO A 226 2.97 -29.74 2.02
CA PRO A 226 3.31 -29.69 3.44
C PRO A 226 3.78 -28.28 3.82
N CYS A 227 3.23 -27.72 4.91
CA CYS A 227 3.64 -26.40 5.40
C CYS A 227 3.30 -26.22 6.88
N GLN A 228 4.15 -25.48 7.61
CA GLN A 228 3.98 -25.14 9.01
C GLN A 228 3.55 -23.68 9.20
N LEU A 229 3.54 -22.93 8.11
CA LEU A 229 3.08 -21.56 8.05
C LEU A 229 2.37 -21.30 6.72
N VAL A 230 1.22 -20.68 6.79
CA VAL A 230 0.51 -20.12 5.63
C VAL A 230 0.38 -18.62 5.81
N VAL A 231 0.76 -17.84 4.81
CA VAL A 231 0.51 -16.39 4.77
C VAL A 231 -0.52 -16.07 3.69
N LEU A 232 -1.67 -15.56 4.12
CA LEU A 232 -2.76 -15.16 3.26
C LEU A 232 -2.52 -13.73 2.76
N ALA A 233 -2.19 -13.57 1.48
CA ALA A 233 -1.88 -12.30 0.81
C ALA A 233 -2.84 -12.03 -0.37
N VAL A 234 -4.13 -12.37 -0.21
CA VAL A 234 -5.18 -12.33 -1.25
C VAL A 234 -5.92 -10.99 -1.33
N GLY A 235 -5.32 -9.93 -0.83
CA GLY A 235 -5.86 -8.58 -0.87
C GLY A 235 -6.33 -8.04 0.47
N ALA A 236 -6.86 -6.83 0.43
CA ALA A 236 -7.36 -6.11 1.60
C ALA A 236 -8.72 -5.46 1.28
N ARG A 237 -9.48 -5.12 2.32
CA ARG A 237 -10.73 -4.38 2.22
C ARG A 237 -10.72 -3.17 3.15
N PRO A 238 -11.33 -2.04 2.74
CA PRO A 238 -11.34 -0.83 3.55
C PRO A 238 -12.20 -1.02 4.81
N ARG A 239 -11.76 -0.45 5.94
CA ARG A 239 -12.48 -0.51 7.23
C ARG A 239 -13.61 0.53 7.30
N VAL A 240 -14.65 0.35 6.53
CA VAL A 240 -15.76 1.32 6.36
C VAL A 240 -16.85 1.23 7.42
N GLN A 241 -16.81 0.27 8.32
CA GLN A 241 -17.91 -0.06 9.24
C GLN A 241 -18.31 1.12 10.13
N LEU A 242 -17.34 1.92 10.64
CA LEU A 242 -17.62 3.12 11.44
C LEU A 242 -18.34 4.18 10.62
N ALA A 243 -17.90 4.42 9.39
CA ALA A 243 -18.50 5.36 8.45
C ALA A 243 -19.93 4.94 8.05
N GLN A 244 -20.14 3.64 7.78
CA GLN A 244 -21.45 3.08 7.46
C GLN A 244 -22.46 3.28 8.62
N LYS A 245 -22.04 2.98 9.86
CA LYS A 245 -22.87 3.20 11.05
C LYS A 245 -23.23 4.68 11.24
N ALA A 246 -22.32 5.59 10.86
CA ALA A 246 -22.54 7.03 10.88
C ALA A 246 -23.35 7.55 9.65
N ARG A 247 -23.80 6.66 8.78
CA ARG A 247 -24.53 6.97 7.53
C ARG A 247 -23.77 7.86 6.55
N LEU A 248 -22.46 7.82 6.58
CA LEU A 248 -21.64 8.43 5.52
C LEU A 248 -21.78 7.62 4.22
N GLN A 249 -21.57 8.27 3.08
CA GLN A 249 -21.59 7.58 1.80
C GLN A 249 -20.35 6.67 1.68
N VAL A 250 -20.61 5.39 1.41
CA VAL A 250 -19.56 4.37 1.25
C VAL A 250 -19.81 3.51 0.01
N GLY A 251 -18.75 3.04 -0.58
CA GLY A 251 -18.71 2.02 -1.61
C GLY A 251 -17.56 1.06 -1.30
N ASP A 252 -16.65 0.83 -2.24
CA ASP A 252 -15.33 0.28 -1.96
C ASP A 252 -14.46 1.40 -1.36
N GLY A 253 -14.70 1.74 -0.10
CA GLY A 253 -14.13 2.88 0.64
C GLY A 253 -15.17 3.95 1.00
N VAL A 254 -14.78 4.89 1.86
CA VAL A 254 -15.56 6.08 2.19
C VAL A 254 -15.45 7.06 1.03
N LEU A 255 -16.61 7.44 0.44
CA LEU A 255 -16.63 8.40 -0.66
C LEU A 255 -16.26 9.79 -0.14
N VAL A 256 -15.31 10.42 -0.82
CA VAL A 256 -14.85 11.78 -0.53
C VAL A 256 -14.80 12.63 -1.81
N ASP A 257 -14.86 13.94 -1.63
CA ASP A 257 -14.60 14.91 -2.69
C ASP A 257 -13.10 15.14 -2.92
N GLY A 258 -12.73 16.03 -3.83
CA GLY A 258 -11.34 16.38 -4.10
C GLY A 258 -10.58 16.97 -2.90
N ALA A 259 -11.30 17.51 -1.92
CA ALA A 259 -10.77 18.03 -0.66
C ALA A 259 -10.72 16.97 0.47
N CYS A 260 -10.87 15.68 0.15
CA CYS A 260 -10.99 14.58 1.11
C CYS A 260 -12.19 14.66 2.06
N ARG A 261 -13.22 15.49 1.80
CA ARG A 261 -14.43 15.62 2.62
C ARG A 261 -15.41 14.51 2.28
N THR A 262 -16.04 13.94 3.29
CA THR A 262 -17.14 12.99 3.11
C THR A 262 -18.46 13.71 2.78
N SER A 263 -19.58 12.98 2.75
CA SER A 263 -20.92 13.57 2.66
C SER A 263 -21.27 14.52 3.82
N VAL A 264 -20.45 14.57 4.87
CA VAL A 264 -20.52 15.50 5.99
C VAL A 264 -19.23 16.32 6.02
N PRO A 265 -19.28 17.64 5.74
CA PRO A 265 -18.09 18.47 5.52
C PRO A 265 -17.10 18.54 6.67
N GLU A 266 -17.55 18.28 7.90
CA GLU A 266 -16.71 18.25 9.10
C GLU A 266 -15.98 16.91 9.27
N ILE A 267 -16.32 15.90 8.47
CA ILE A 267 -15.71 14.57 8.50
C ILE A 267 -14.96 14.32 7.19
N LEU A 268 -13.68 14.08 7.29
CA LEU A 268 -12.80 13.77 6.18
C LEU A 268 -12.36 12.31 6.24
N ALA A 269 -11.86 11.77 5.10
CA ALA A 269 -11.21 10.46 5.08
C ALA A 269 -9.97 10.51 4.18
N ALA A 270 -8.92 9.78 4.57
CA ALA A 270 -7.65 9.72 3.85
C ALA A 270 -6.95 8.36 3.97
N GLY A 271 -6.11 8.04 2.99
CA GLY A 271 -5.40 6.76 2.87
C GLY A 271 -6.30 5.64 2.33
N ASP A 272 -5.99 4.39 2.65
CA ASP A 272 -6.62 3.19 2.07
C ASP A 272 -8.16 3.14 2.25
N ILE A 273 -8.70 3.85 3.23
CA ILE A 273 -10.15 3.91 3.46
C ILE A 273 -10.87 4.83 2.48
N ALA A 274 -10.17 5.84 1.92
CA ALA A 274 -10.78 6.88 1.12
C ALA A 274 -10.95 6.45 -0.35
N ARG A 275 -12.17 6.69 -0.89
CA ARG A 275 -12.47 6.59 -2.31
C ARG A 275 -12.70 7.99 -2.87
N PHE A 276 -11.80 8.45 -3.70
CA PHE A 276 -11.68 9.83 -4.15
C PHE A 276 -11.88 9.97 -5.67
N PRO A 277 -12.17 11.18 -6.18
CA PRO A 277 -12.34 11.43 -7.61
C PRO A 277 -11.09 11.08 -8.42
N SER A 278 -11.30 10.51 -9.61
CA SER A 278 -10.26 10.22 -10.58
C SER A 278 -10.80 10.35 -12.01
N PRO A 279 -9.96 10.47 -13.04
CA PRO A 279 -10.43 10.45 -14.41
C PRO A 279 -11.30 9.21 -14.70
N GLY A 280 -12.57 9.46 -15.10
CA GLY A 280 -13.54 8.39 -15.39
C GLY A 280 -14.36 7.91 -14.19
N GLY A 281 -14.28 8.55 -13.02
CA GLY A 281 -15.13 8.20 -11.87
C GLY A 281 -14.48 8.42 -10.52
N THR A 282 -14.38 7.35 -9.74
CA THR A 282 -13.73 7.36 -8.42
C THR A 282 -12.76 6.19 -8.29
N THR A 283 -11.69 6.36 -7.55
CA THR A 283 -10.69 5.33 -7.27
C THR A 283 -10.36 5.23 -5.79
N ARG A 284 -9.75 4.13 -5.37
CA ARG A 284 -9.16 3.93 -4.06
C ARG A 284 -7.74 3.40 -4.27
N SER A 285 -6.81 3.84 -3.46
CA SER A 285 -5.41 3.43 -3.53
C SER A 285 -4.91 3.01 -2.15
N GLU A 286 -4.32 1.83 -2.06
CA GLU A 286 -3.73 1.27 -0.83
C GLU A 286 -2.22 1.47 -0.77
N HIS A 287 -1.69 2.40 -1.57
CA HIS A 287 -0.26 2.63 -1.65
C HIS A 287 0.22 3.64 -0.60
N TRP A 288 1.44 3.42 -0.13
CA TRP A 288 2.10 4.23 0.88
C TRP A 288 2.14 5.72 0.47
N ASP A 289 2.53 6.02 -0.78
CA ASP A 289 2.63 7.39 -1.28
C ASP A 289 1.27 8.10 -1.25
N ASN A 290 0.19 7.41 -1.67
CA ASN A 290 -1.17 7.94 -1.61
C ASN A 290 -1.60 8.25 -0.18
N ALA A 291 -1.34 7.33 0.77
CA ALA A 291 -1.70 7.56 2.17
C ALA A 291 -0.94 8.76 2.78
N GLN A 292 0.33 8.93 2.43
CA GLN A 292 1.15 10.06 2.84
C GLN A 292 0.59 11.39 2.28
N LEU A 293 0.36 11.45 0.97
CA LEU A 293 -0.10 12.66 0.29
C LEU A 293 -1.52 13.04 0.70
N GLN A 294 -2.45 12.07 0.77
CA GLN A 294 -3.81 12.33 1.22
C GLN A 294 -3.88 12.74 2.69
N GLY A 295 -3.05 12.15 3.56
CA GLY A 295 -2.98 12.56 4.97
C GLY A 295 -2.62 14.04 5.12
N ARG A 296 -1.63 14.51 4.38
CA ARG A 296 -1.24 15.93 4.34
C ARG A 296 -2.33 16.81 3.75
N HIS A 297 -2.90 16.41 2.61
CA HIS A 297 -3.96 17.15 1.94
C HIS A 297 -5.24 17.26 2.79
N ALA A 298 -5.65 16.18 3.46
CA ALA A 298 -6.78 16.20 4.38
C ALA A 298 -6.54 17.13 5.57
N ALA A 299 -5.32 17.18 6.10
CA ALA A 299 -4.94 18.12 7.16
C ALA A 299 -5.10 19.59 6.72
N GLU A 300 -4.67 19.92 5.52
CA GLU A 300 -4.90 21.25 4.91
C GLU A 300 -6.38 21.57 4.79
N SER A 301 -7.17 20.61 4.29
CA SER A 301 -8.63 20.73 4.15
C SER A 301 -9.37 20.86 5.49
N MET A 302 -8.83 20.31 6.58
CA MET A 302 -9.38 20.52 7.93
C MET A 302 -9.27 21.98 8.39
N LEU A 303 -8.30 22.74 7.88
CA LEU A 303 -8.07 24.14 8.24
C LEU A 303 -8.83 25.12 7.34
N GLY A 304 -9.10 24.75 6.10
CA GLY A 304 -9.78 25.65 5.18
C GLY A 304 -9.97 25.07 3.78
N PRO A 305 -10.35 25.92 2.82
CA PRO A 305 -10.46 25.51 1.42
C PRO A 305 -9.10 25.09 0.85
N VAL A 306 -9.11 24.05 0.03
CA VAL A 306 -7.97 23.53 -0.73
C VAL A 306 -8.37 23.26 -2.17
N GLU A 307 -7.41 23.16 -3.08
CA GLU A 307 -7.61 22.62 -4.42
C GLU A 307 -7.93 21.12 -4.35
N ASP A 308 -8.41 20.55 -5.44
CA ASP A 308 -8.69 19.13 -5.51
C ASP A 308 -7.39 18.30 -5.42
N PHE A 309 -7.44 17.22 -4.68
CA PHE A 309 -6.32 16.26 -4.56
C PHE A 309 -5.98 15.70 -5.92
N SER A 310 -4.73 15.86 -6.30
CA SER A 310 -4.18 15.31 -7.54
C SER A 310 -2.80 14.76 -7.25
N ALA A 311 -2.64 13.46 -7.43
CA ALA A 311 -1.35 12.80 -7.29
C ALA A 311 -1.19 11.75 -8.40
N LEU A 312 0.00 11.65 -8.95
CA LEU A 312 0.35 10.54 -9.83
C LEU A 312 0.46 9.26 -8.98
N PRO A 313 -0.30 8.20 -9.31
CA PRO A 313 -0.17 6.93 -8.59
C PRO A 313 1.28 6.45 -8.60
N TYR A 314 1.82 6.13 -7.43
CA TYR A 314 3.15 5.58 -7.29
C TYR A 314 3.15 4.41 -6.32
N VAL A 315 3.81 3.33 -6.71
CA VAL A 315 4.03 2.14 -5.88
C VAL A 315 5.42 1.57 -6.12
N TRP A 316 5.96 0.94 -5.11
CA TRP A 316 7.19 0.16 -5.25
C TRP A 316 7.09 -1.17 -4.52
N THR A 317 7.95 -2.10 -4.92
CA THR A 317 8.21 -3.35 -4.21
C THR A 317 9.69 -3.71 -4.28
N GLU A 318 10.13 -4.55 -3.37
CA GLU A 318 11.51 -5.03 -3.29
C GLU A 318 11.52 -6.56 -3.26
N LEU A 319 12.26 -7.16 -4.17
CA LEU A 319 12.43 -8.61 -4.29
C LEU A 319 13.91 -8.92 -4.44
N TYR A 320 14.47 -9.71 -3.52
CA TYR A 320 15.86 -10.19 -3.62
C TYR A 320 16.89 -9.08 -3.89
N GLY A 321 16.75 -7.94 -3.20
CA GLY A 321 17.64 -6.79 -3.38
C GLY A 321 17.34 -5.92 -4.61
N SER A 322 16.44 -6.32 -5.49
CA SER A 322 15.96 -5.51 -6.62
C SER A 322 14.76 -4.66 -6.23
N THR A 323 14.71 -3.43 -6.72
CA THR A 323 13.59 -2.51 -6.54
C THR A 323 12.79 -2.39 -7.84
N VAL A 324 11.49 -2.62 -7.75
CA VAL A 324 10.52 -2.37 -8.82
C VAL A 324 9.68 -1.17 -8.44
N GLN A 325 9.57 -0.20 -9.33
CA GLN A 325 8.82 1.03 -9.11
C GLN A 325 7.84 1.27 -10.26
N GLN A 326 6.60 1.60 -9.94
CA GLN A 326 5.60 2.02 -10.94
C GLN A 326 5.16 3.44 -10.66
N LEU A 327 5.07 4.24 -11.71
CA LEU A 327 4.45 5.55 -11.74
C LEU A 327 3.34 5.56 -12.78
N GLY A 328 2.19 6.16 -12.45
CA GLY A 328 1.00 6.15 -13.29
C GLY A 328 0.22 4.83 -13.19
N THR A 329 -0.81 4.67 -14.03
CA THR A 329 -1.70 3.51 -14.02
C THR A 329 -1.43 2.62 -15.21
N TRP A 330 -1.02 1.38 -14.94
CA TRP A 330 -0.82 0.37 -15.97
C TRP A 330 -2.16 -0.12 -16.53
N ALA A 331 -2.27 -0.17 -17.84
CA ALA A 331 -3.46 -0.67 -18.54
C ALA A 331 -3.10 -1.98 -19.26
N PRO A 332 -3.62 -3.15 -18.81
CA PRO A 332 -3.21 -4.47 -19.36
C PRO A 332 -3.37 -4.63 -20.87
N ALA A 333 -4.39 -3.98 -21.45
CA ALA A 333 -4.65 -4.05 -22.90
C ALA A 333 -3.78 -3.10 -23.75
N ARG A 334 -2.98 -2.23 -23.13
CA ARG A 334 -2.15 -1.26 -23.84
C ARG A 334 -0.76 -1.84 -24.07
N PRO A 335 -0.20 -1.76 -25.27
CA PRO A 335 1.18 -2.21 -25.53
C PRO A 335 2.18 -1.42 -24.69
N SER A 336 3.26 -2.07 -24.33
CA SER A 336 4.41 -1.49 -23.64
C SER A 336 5.62 -1.35 -24.56
N LEU A 337 6.42 -0.33 -24.27
CA LEU A 337 7.73 -0.11 -24.86
C LEU A 337 8.78 -0.46 -23.81
N VAL A 338 9.51 -1.55 -24.02
CA VAL A 338 10.58 -1.97 -23.11
C VAL A 338 11.90 -1.32 -23.52
N ARG A 339 12.65 -0.86 -22.52
CA ARG A 339 14.00 -0.30 -22.67
C ARG A 339 14.92 -0.89 -21.62
N GLY A 340 16.15 -1.20 -22.00
CA GLY A 340 17.09 -1.96 -21.19
C GLY A 340 16.89 -3.47 -21.37
N ASP A 341 17.54 -4.24 -20.52
CA ASP A 341 17.57 -5.70 -20.63
C ASP A 341 16.89 -6.37 -19.41
N PRO A 342 15.70 -6.98 -19.59
CA PRO A 342 15.04 -7.74 -18.54
C PRO A 342 15.91 -8.85 -17.95
N ALA A 343 16.74 -9.52 -18.75
CA ALA A 343 17.61 -10.59 -18.26
C ALA A 343 18.70 -10.07 -17.31
N SER A 344 19.13 -8.83 -17.48
CA SER A 344 20.08 -8.19 -16.55
C SER A 344 19.41 -7.66 -15.27
N GLY A 345 18.08 -7.69 -15.19
CA GLY A 345 17.31 -7.07 -14.10
C GLY A 345 17.39 -5.54 -14.08
N ARG A 346 17.69 -4.90 -15.22
CA ARG A 346 17.78 -3.44 -15.37
C ARG A 346 17.03 -2.97 -16.60
N PHE A 347 15.75 -2.70 -16.47
CA PHE A 347 14.90 -2.30 -17.59
C PHE A 347 13.75 -1.40 -17.14
N THR A 348 13.09 -0.81 -18.13
CA THR A 348 11.91 0.05 -17.93
C THR A 348 10.86 -0.33 -18.96
N ALA A 349 9.61 -0.50 -18.53
CA ALA A 349 8.46 -0.67 -19.39
C ALA A 349 7.60 0.60 -19.35
N LEU A 350 7.31 1.16 -20.53
CA LEU A 350 6.59 2.42 -20.70
C LEU A 350 5.29 2.17 -21.45
N GLN A 351 4.21 2.80 -21.01
CA GLN A 351 2.95 2.84 -21.75
C GLN A 351 2.62 4.24 -22.20
N LEU A 352 2.43 4.42 -23.51
CA LEU A 352 2.06 5.68 -24.13
C LEU A 352 0.63 5.61 -24.69
N ASP A 353 -0.02 6.78 -24.76
CA ASP A 353 -1.34 6.98 -25.34
C ASP A 353 -1.33 8.31 -26.10
N GLY A 354 -1.33 8.25 -27.44
CA GLY A 354 -1.17 9.43 -28.28
C GLY A 354 0.13 10.20 -27.98
N GLY A 355 1.25 9.49 -27.73
CA GLY A 355 2.53 10.07 -27.32
C GLY A 355 2.60 10.55 -25.86
N ARG A 356 1.52 10.50 -25.09
CA ARG A 356 1.52 10.86 -23.68
C ARG A 356 1.89 9.65 -22.80
N LEU A 357 2.85 9.83 -21.93
CA LEU A 357 3.23 8.78 -20.97
C LEU A 357 2.11 8.56 -19.95
N ARG A 358 1.62 7.32 -19.84
CA ARG A 358 0.53 6.91 -18.93
C ARG A 358 1.00 6.06 -17.77
N ALA A 359 2.01 5.22 -18.02
CA ALA A 359 2.64 4.41 -17.01
C ALA A 359 4.12 4.20 -17.30
N CYS A 360 4.90 4.13 -16.26
CA CYS A 360 6.30 3.75 -16.25
C CYS A 360 6.52 2.73 -15.15
N VAL A 361 6.98 1.53 -15.51
CA VAL A 361 7.45 0.55 -14.53
C VAL A 361 8.94 0.36 -14.74
N ALA A 362 9.72 0.49 -13.69
CA ALA A 362 11.18 0.44 -13.74
C ALA A 362 11.71 -0.58 -12.73
N VAL A 363 12.56 -1.48 -13.22
CA VAL A 363 13.32 -2.44 -12.40
C VAL A 363 14.75 -1.92 -12.28
N ASN A 364 15.17 -1.59 -11.06
CA ASN A 364 16.50 -1.04 -10.74
C ASN A 364 16.90 0.21 -11.58
N GLN A 365 15.91 0.99 -12.02
CA GLN A 365 16.08 2.17 -12.89
C GLN A 365 15.41 3.43 -12.30
N TYR A 366 15.80 3.82 -11.08
CA TYR A 366 15.27 5.03 -10.41
C TYR A 366 15.30 6.31 -11.28
N PRO A 367 16.34 6.58 -12.11
CA PRO A 367 16.35 7.74 -12.98
C PRO A 367 15.19 7.76 -13.99
N ALA A 368 14.71 6.58 -14.45
CA ALA A 368 13.56 6.49 -15.34
C ALA A 368 12.25 6.93 -14.68
N VAL A 369 12.05 6.58 -13.41
CA VAL A 369 10.88 7.01 -12.65
C VAL A 369 10.87 8.51 -12.44
N LYS A 370 12.02 9.11 -12.12
CA LYS A 370 12.17 10.57 -11.96
C LYS A 370 11.87 11.30 -13.27
N TRP A 371 12.42 10.83 -14.38
CA TRP A 371 12.13 11.34 -15.71
C TRP A 371 10.64 11.19 -16.06
N ALA A 372 10.05 10.02 -15.83
CA ALA A 372 8.64 9.76 -16.11
C ALA A 372 7.72 10.71 -15.34
N ARG A 373 8.03 11.01 -14.08
CA ARG A 373 7.29 11.98 -13.28
C ARG A 373 7.30 13.38 -13.93
N GLN A 374 8.47 13.87 -14.33
CA GLN A 374 8.61 15.17 -14.99
C GLN A 374 7.81 15.23 -16.31
N VAL A 375 7.86 14.16 -17.10
CA VAL A 375 7.13 14.06 -18.37
C VAL A 375 5.62 14.04 -18.16
N MET A 376 5.14 13.26 -17.18
CA MET A 376 3.72 13.18 -16.87
C MET A 376 3.17 14.50 -16.32
N GLU A 377 3.89 15.15 -15.41
CA GLU A 377 3.52 16.45 -14.82
C GLU A 377 3.55 17.59 -15.85
N SER A 378 4.51 17.61 -16.76
CA SER A 378 4.58 18.61 -17.83
C SER A 378 3.59 18.36 -18.97
N GLY A 379 3.00 17.15 -19.05
CA GLY A 379 2.15 16.74 -20.16
C GLY A 379 2.88 16.65 -21.51
N THR A 380 4.21 16.52 -21.51
CA THR A 380 5.05 16.42 -22.70
C THR A 380 4.58 15.27 -23.59
N ILE A 381 4.47 15.53 -24.90
CA ILE A 381 4.22 14.51 -25.92
C ILE A 381 5.56 13.92 -26.35
N LEU A 382 5.68 12.62 -26.22
CA LEU A 382 6.87 11.87 -26.60
C LEU A 382 6.71 11.26 -27.99
N ASP A 383 7.82 11.17 -28.69
CA ASP A 383 7.94 10.41 -29.93
C ASP A 383 8.49 9.00 -29.56
N PRO A 384 7.70 7.92 -29.72
CA PRO A 384 8.15 6.58 -29.34
C PRO A 384 9.41 6.12 -30.06
N ASP A 385 9.62 6.58 -31.34
CA ASP A 385 10.76 6.19 -32.14
C ASP A 385 12.07 6.86 -31.71
N LYS A 386 11.95 7.91 -30.88
CA LYS A 386 13.10 8.61 -30.29
C LYS A 386 13.42 8.21 -28.86
N LEU A 387 12.63 7.33 -28.29
CA LEU A 387 12.94 6.69 -27.01
C LEU A 387 13.85 5.50 -27.28
N ASP A 388 15.11 5.79 -27.58
CA ASP A 388 16.13 4.80 -27.91
C ASP A 388 16.58 3.98 -26.68
N GLU A 389 17.48 3.01 -26.91
CA GLU A 389 17.95 2.07 -25.90
C GLU A 389 18.87 2.69 -24.83
N ASP A 390 19.38 3.91 -25.06
CA ASP A 390 20.42 4.55 -24.22
C ASP A 390 19.94 5.04 -22.85
N GLY A 391 18.63 4.96 -22.58
CA GLY A 391 18.04 5.13 -21.25
C GLY A 391 17.76 6.59 -20.84
N PRO A 392 17.39 6.82 -19.57
CA PRO A 392 16.75 8.06 -19.10
C PRO A 392 17.60 9.34 -19.23
N ARG A 393 18.90 9.23 -19.39
CA ARG A 393 19.76 10.41 -19.59
C ARG A 393 19.51 11.06 -20.93
N VAL A 394 19.38 10.25 -21.97
CA VAL A 394 19.08 10.72 -23.35
C VAL A 394 17.61 11.16 -23.46
N TRP A 395 16.69 10.45 -22.78
CA TRP A 395 15.27 10.84 -22.74
C TRP A 395 15.03 12.20 -22.09
N SER A 396 15.90 12.61 -21.13
CA SER A 396 15.79 13.94 -20.48
C SER A 396 16.07 15.10 -21.41
N GLU A 397 16.82 14.91 -22.48
CA GLU A 397 17.06 15.96 -23.49
C GLU A 397 15.83 16.16 -24.39
N GLN A 398 15.08 15.11 -24.66
CA GLN A 398 13.82 15.17 -25.41
C GLN A 398 12.68 15.80 -24.61
N ALA A 399 12.65 15.59 -23.28
CA ALA A 399 11.67 16.22 -22.38
C ALA A 399 11.92 17.73 -22.18
N ARG A 400 13.10 18.24 -22.47
CA ARG A 400 13.37 19.66 -22.61
C ARG A 400 12.92 20.09 -24.01
N GLY A 401 11.60 20.27 -24.19
CA GLY A 401 11.09 20.98 -25.37
C GLY A 401 11.84 22.29 -25.56
N PRO A 402 11.82 22.90 -26.76
CA PRO A 402 12.55 24.13 -27.01
C PRO A 402 12.24 25.12 -25.90
N LEU A 403 13.29 25.55 -25.19
CA LEU A 403 13.20 26.64 -24.21
C LEU A 403 12.41 27.76 -24.87
N LYS A 404 11.13 27.95 -24.49
CA LYS A 404 10.45 29.20 -24.72
C LYS A 404 11.21 30.21 -23.88
N LEU A 405 12.21 30.84 -24.50
CA LEU A 405 12.73 32.13 -24.05
C LEU A 405 11.50 33.02 -23.85
N ARG A 406 11.06 33.20 -22.61
CA ARG A 406 10.28 34.35 -22.25
C ARG A 406 11.24 35.54 -22.37
N LEU A 407 11.23 36.16 -23.55
CA LEU A 407 11.66 37.54 -23.70
C LEU A 407 10.49 38.37 -23.19
N ASP A 408 10.78 39.20 -22.19
CA ASP A 408 10.08 40.30 -21.55
C ASP A 408 9.22 39.95 -20.32
#